data_57ed36e9b84d4f4c36908361576c23a6
#
_entry.id   57ed36e9b84d4f4c36908361576c23a6
#
_cell.length_a   1.000
_cell.length_b   1.000
_cell.length_c   1.000
_cell.angle_alpha   90.00
_cell.angle_beta   90.00
_cell.angle_gamma   90.00
#
_symmetry.space_group_name_H-M   'P 1'
#
loop_
_entity.id
_entity.type
_entity.pdbx_description
1 polymer ?
#
loop_
_entity_poly.entity_id
_entity_poly.type
_entity_poly.pdbx_seq_one_letter_code
_entity_poly.pdbx_strand_id
1 'polypeptide(L)'
;MSVYLDMQSKQYKLSQLAQEHLLKIRHYTIENFAEAQWQKYKSTLLSGFQTLADNPGLGKSCEDIYQNGFYFPVGKHMAYYTKEANFILIVAVLGQSQLPQKHLKQSRFVS
;
A
#
# COMPACT_ATOMS: atom_id res chain seq x y z
N MET A 1 -11.44 -11.03 -27.29
CA MET A 1 -11.46 -9.86 -26.41
C MET A 1 -11.27 -10.19 -24.98
N SER A 2 -11.88 -11.23 -24.53
CA SER A 2 -11.64 -11.62 -23.15
C SER A 2 -10.17 -11.93 -22.91
N VAL A 3 -9.48 -12.31 -23.97
CA VAL A 3 -8.05 -12.58 -23.86
C VAL A 3 -7.30 -11.37 -23.36
N TYR A 4 -7.72 -10.22 -23.78
CA TYR A 4 -7.10 -9.00 -23.31
C TYR A 4 -7.25 -8.83 -21.83
N LEU A 5 -8.45 -9.12 -21.35
CA LEU A 5 -8.72 -8.95 -19.95
C LEU A 5 -7.86 -9.87 -19.12
N ASP A 6 -7.66 -11.07 -19.63
CA ASP A 6 -6.87 -12.04 -18.90
C ASP A 6 -5.42 -11.64 -18.83
N MET A 7 -4.98 -10.84 -19.78
CA MET A 7 -3.60 -10.45 -19.84
C MET A 7 -3.34 -9.12 -19.15
N GLN A 8 -4.39 -8.50 -18.66
CA GLN A 8 -4.20 -7.25 -17.95
C GLN A 8 -3.51 -7.47 -16.64
N SER A 9 -2.77 -6.46 -16.22
CA SER A 9 -2.14 -6.49 -14.92
C SER A 9 -3.17 -6.69 -13.84
N LYS A 10 -2.78 -7.36 -12.80
CA LYS A 10 -3.60 -7.46 -11.62
C LYS A 10 -3.81 -6.06 -11.07
N GLN A 11 -4.85 -5.92 -10.27
CA GLN A 11 -5.20 -4.63 -9.74
C GLN A 11 -4.89 -4.53 -8.27
N TYR A 12 -4.72 -3.30 -7.81
CA TYR A 12 -4.69 -3.03 -6.39
C TYR A 12 -5.80 -2.02 -6.08
N LYS A 13 -6.25 -2.06 -4.83
CA LYS A 13 -7.19 -1.09 -4.31
C LYS A 13 -6.63 -0.54 -3.03
N LEU A 14 -7.06 0.65 -2.66
CA LEU A 14 -6.60 1.30 -1.45
C LEU A 14 -7.73 1.31 -0.44
N SER A 15 -7.45 0.88 0.78
CA SER A 15 -8.40 0.99 1.85
C SER A 15 -8.57 2.47 2.21
N GLN A 16 -9.61 2.78 2.97
CA GLN A 16 -9.79 4.14 3.45
C GLN A 16 -8.58 4.60 4.24
N LEU A 17 -8.08 3.75 5.11
CA LEU A 17 -6.90 4.09 5.91
C LEU A 17 -5.69 4.36 5.03
N ALA A 18 -5.47 3.54 4.02
CA ALA A 18 -4.35 3.76 3.10
C ALA A 18 -4.49 5.08 2.37
N GLN A 19 -5.71 5.43 1.97
CA GLN A 19 -5.95 6.71 1.33
C GLN A 19 -5.60 7.87 2.25
N GLU A 20 -5.98 7.76 3.51
CA GLU A 20 -5.63 8.77 4.50
C GLU A 20 -4.13 8.88 4.69
N HIS A 21 -3.45 7.74 4.71
CA HIS A 21 -2.01 7.74 4.83
C HIS A 21 -1.36 8.46 3.64
N LEU A 22 -1.86 8.20 2.44
CA LEU A 22 -1.30 8.84 1.25
C LEU A 22 -1.51 10.35 1.28
N LEU A 23 -2.66 10.80 1.79
CA LEU A 23 -2.89 12.24 1.91
C LEU A 23 -1.90 12.87 2.89
N LYS A 24 -1.60 12.19 3.97
CA LYS A 24 -0.63 12.72 4.93
C LYS A 24 0.78 12.74 4.34
N ILE A 25 1.13 11.72 3.59
CA ILE A 25 2.44 11.68 2.94
C ILE A 25 2.55 12.81 1.93
N ARG A 26 1.48 13.03 1.16
CA ARG A 26 1.45 14.13 0.19
C ARG A 26 1.64 15.46 0.87
N HIS A 27 0.86 15.69 1.92
CA HIS A 27 0.92 16.95 2.65
C HIS A 27 2.33 17.21 3.20
N TYR A 28 2.89 16.20 3.84
CA TYR A 28 4.23 16.31 4.39
C TYR A 28 5.27 16.60 3.31
N THR A 29 5.16 15.89 2.20
CA THR A 29 6.14 15.99 1.13
C THR A 29 6.10 17.39 0.49
N ILE A 30 4.89 17.88 0.25
CA ILE A 30 4.75 19.19 -0.37
C ILE A 30 5.26 20.29 0.57
N GLU A 31 4.93 20.18 1.84
CA GLU A 31 5.35 21.19 2.81
C GLU A 31 6.86 21.23 3.00
N ASN A 32 7.51 20.09 2.92
CA ASN A 32 8.93 20.02 3.22
C ASN A 32 9.82 20.02 1.99
N PHE A 33 9.29 19.64 0.83
CA PHE A 33 10.12 19.45 -0.36
C PHE A 33 9.54 20.03 -1.62
N ALA A 34 8.28 20.42 -1.63
CA ALA A 34 7.60 21.00 -2.77
C ALA A 34 6.80 20.00 -3.60
N GLU A 35 5.92 20.56 -4.43
CA GLU A 35 5.00 19.78 -5.25
C GLU A 35 5.72 18.82 -6.21
N ALA A 36 6.81 19.30 -6.80
CA ALA A 36 7.53 18.48 -7.77
C ALA A 36 8.04 17.18 -7.13
N GLN A 37 8.49 17.28 -5.89
CA GLN A 37 8.98 16.10 -5.19
C GLN A 37 7.83 15.14 -4.91
N TRP A 38 6.66 15.67 -4.57
CA TRP A 38 5.50 14.81 -4.35
C TRP A 38 5.12 14.06 -5.62
N GLN A 39 5.16 14.74 -6.78
CA GLN A 39 4.81 14.05 -8.02
C GLN A 39 5.74 12.86 -8.29
N LYS A 40 7.02 13.04 -8.02
CA LYS A 40 7.98 11.95 -8.16
C LYS A 40 7.71 10.84 -7.17
N TYR A 41 7.48 11.18 -5.93
CA TYR A 41 7.27 10.17 -4.91
C TYR A 41 5.96 9.44 -5.09
N LYS A 42 4.93 10.16 -5.50
CA LYS A 42 3.66 9.53 -5.82
C LYS A 42 3.84 8.46 -6.89
N SER A 43 4.62 8.79 -7.91
CA SER A 43 4.88 7.84 -8.97
C SER A 43 5.58 6.59 -8.44
N THR A 44 6.55 6.78 -7.54
CA THR A 44 7.23 5.67 -6.91
C THR A 44 6.27 4.79 -6.13
N LEU A 45 5.38 5.41 -5.37
CA LEU A 45 4.42 4.64 -4.56
C LEU A 45 3.46 3.86 -5.44
N LEU A 46 2.88 4.52 -6.44
CA LEU A 46 1.90 3.85 -7.29
C LEU A 46 2.53 2.73 -8.11
N SER A 47 3.76 2.94 -8.57
CA SER A 47 4.47 1.88 -9.29
C SER A 47 4.75 0.69 -8.37
N GLY A 48 5.09 0.97 -7.13
CA GLY A 48 5.33 -0.08 -6.17
C GLY A 48 4.08 -0.89 -5.88
N PHE A 49 2.95 -0.20 -5.75
CA PHE A 49 1.69 -0.91 -5.54
C PHE A 49 1.34 -1.78 -6.73
N GLN A 50 1.60 -1.29 -7.93
CA GLN A 50 1.33 -2.09 -9.13
C GLN A 50 2.25 -3.30 -9.19
N THR A 51 3.50 -3.13 -8.82
CA THR A 51 4.42 -4.26 -8.76
C THR A 51 3.91 -5.33 -7.80
N LEU A 52 3.39 -4.91 -6.65
CA LEU A 52 2.81 -5.85 -5.70
C LEU A 52 1.57 -6.52 -6.26
N ALA A 53 0.75 -5.76 -6.98
CA ALA A 53 -0.46 -6.34 -7.57
C ALA A 53 -0.11 -7.40 -8.59
N ASP A 54 0.94 -7.15 -9.36
CA ASP A 54 1.38 -8.11 -10.38
C ASP A 54 2.08 -9.31 -9.75
N ASN A 55 2.64 -9.13 -8.56
CA ASN A 55 3.42 -10.17 -7.89
C ASN A 55 3.08 -10.21 -6.39
N PRO A 56 1.88 -10.66 -6.06
CA PRO A 56 1.43 -10.57 -4.64
C PRO A 56 2.29 -11.36 -3.66
N GLY A 57 3.08 -12.27 -4.15
CA GLY A 57 3.94 -13.08 -3.30
C GLY A 57 5.23 -12.41 -2.88
N LEU A 58 5.48 -11.17 -3.31
CA LEU A 58 6.71 -10.49 -2.96
C LEU A 58 6.82 -10.14 -1.48
N GLY A 59 5.70 -9.82 -0.85
CA GLY A 59 5.71 -9.38 0.53
C GLY A 59 5.90 -10.51 1.51
N LYS A 60 6.28 -10.14 2.72
CA LYS A 60 6.43 -11.09 3.81
C LYS A 60 5.19 -11.07 4.68
N SER A 61 4.87 -12.21 5.25
CA SER A 61 3.72 -12.32 6.12
C SER A 61 3.90 -11.50 7.38
N CYS A 62 2.83 -10.83 7.80
CA CYS A 62 2.82 -10.13 9.08
C CYS A 62 1.58 -10.56 9.87
N GLU A 63 1.33 -11.85 9.85
CA GLU A 63 0.13 -12.44 10.45
C GLU A 63 -0.08 -12.05 11.90
N ASP A 64 1.00 -11.93 12.65
CA ASP A 64 0.91 -11.57 14.06
C ASP A 64 0.57 -10.10 14.29
N ILE A 65 0.67 -9.28 13.25
CA ILE A 65 0.34 -7.87 13.35
C ILE A 65 -1.02 -7.61 12.73
N TYR A 66 -1.27 -8.22 11.60
CA TYR A 66 -2.51 -8.01 10.87
C TYR A 66 -2.90 -9.31 10.18
N GLN A 67 -4.05 -9.84 10.54
CA GLN A 67 -4.50 -11.14 10.04
C GLN A 67 -4.51 -11.17 8.52
N ASN A 68 -3.90 -12.19 7.96
CA ASN A 68 -3.77 -12.37 6.50
C ASN A 68 -3.00 -11.25 5.84
N GLY A 69 -2.20 -10.53 6.60
CA GLY A 69 -1.47 -9.38 6.09
C GLY A 69 -0.08 -9.73 5.61
N PHE A 70 0.39 -8.89 4.70
CA PHE A 70 1.75 -8.96 4.16
C PHE A 70 2.30 -7.55 4.12
N TYR A 71 3.62 -7.42 4.08
CA TYR A 71 4.24 -6.12 3.97
C TYR A 71 5.40 -6.16 3.01
N PHE A 72 5.67 -5.01 2.41
CA PHE A 72 6.74 -4.89 1.43
C PHE A 72 7.17 -3.44 1.35
N PRO A 73 8.48 -3.17 1.29
CA PRO A 73 8.94 -1.78 1.20
C PRO A 73 8.64 -1.19 -0.16
N VAL A 74 8.10 0.02 -0.15
CA VAL A 74 7.82 0.78 -1.35
C VAL A 74 8.34 2.19 -1.10
N GLY A 75 9.38 2.58 -1.83
CA GLY A 75 10.04 3.85 -1.56
C GLY A 75 10.59 3.84 -0.15
N LYS A 76 10.31 4.90 0.59
CA LYS A 76 10.75 5.02 1.97
C LYS A 76 9.69 4.59 2.95
N HIS A 77 8.64 3.96 2.45
CA HIS A 77 7.52 3.53 3.27
C HIS A 77 7.38 2.02 3.21
N MET A 78 6.53 1.51 4.07
CA MET A 78 6.21 0.10 4.09
C MET A 78 4.73 -0.03 3.75
N ALA A 79 4.43 -0.79 2.70
CA ALA A 79 3.06 -1.05 2.32
C ALA A 79 2.59 -2.33 2.98
N TYR A 80 1.41 -2.26 3.60
CA TYR A 80 0.78 -3.42 4.21
C TYR A 80 -0.43 -3.79 3.37
N TYR A 81 -0.58 -5.05 3.04
CA TYR A 81 -1.64 -5.45 2.13
C TYR A 81 -2.15 -6.84 2.41
N THR A 82 -3.33 -7.14 1.88
CA THR A 82 -3.90 -8.48 1.89
C THR A 82 -4.10 -8.92 0.45
N LYS A 83 -4.10 -10.22 0.26
CA LYS A 83 -4.35 -10.81 -1.06
C LYS A 83 -5.82 -11.15 -1.16
N GLU A 84 -6.49 -10.55 -2.13
CA GLU A 84 -7.90 -10.83 -2.38
C GLU A 84 -8.02 -11.67 -3.64
N ALA A 85 -9.23 -12.08 -3.98
CA ALA A 85 -9.44 -12.99 -5.10
C ALA A 85 -8.91 -12.43 -6.42
N ASN A 86 -9.21 -11.17 -6.70
CA ASN A 86 -8.86 -10.57 -7.98
C ASN A 86 -7.98 -9.34 -7.89
N PHE A 87 -7.52 -9.00 -6.70
CA PHE A 87 -6.72 -7.81 -6.49
C PHE A 87 -6.00 -7.94 -5.17
N ILE A 88 -5.11 -7.00 -4.89
CA ILE A 88 -4.58 -6.86 -3.55
C ILE A 88 -5.18 -5.60 -2.95
N LEU A 89 -5.37 -5.62 -1.64
CA LEU A 89 -5.88 -4.46 -0.93
C LEU A 89 -4.74 -3.87 -0.13
N ILE A 90 -4.34 -2.65 -0.48
CA ILE A 90 -3.33 -1.94 0.31
C ILE A 90 -4.05 -1.39 1.52
N VAL A 91 -3.75 -1.91 2.70
CA VAL A 91 -4.46 -1.53 3.91
C VAL A 91 -3.81 -0.37 4.64
N ALA A 92 -2.50 -0.17 4.46
CA ALA A 92 -1.81 0.92 5.13
C ALA A 92 -0.49 1.19 4.46
N VAL A 93 -0.01 2.43 4.60
CA VAL A 93 1.29 2.85 4.09
C VAL A 93 1.95 3.61 5.21
N LEU A 94 2.93 3.00 5.84
CA LEU A 94 3.53 3.55 7.05
C LEU A 94 5.01 3.88 6.85
N GLY A 95 5.46 4.93 7.52
CA GLY A 95 6.87 5.26 7.53
C GLY A 95 7.61 4.36 8.50
N GLN A 96 8.93 4.40 8.43
CA GLN A 96 9.76 3.53 9.25
C GLN A 96 9.64 3.79 10.74
N SER A 97 9.31 5.02 11.11
CA SER A 97 9.18 5.35 12.53
C SER A 97 7.80 5.04 13.09
N GLN A 98 6.87 4.62 12.25
CA GLN A 98 5.52 4.31 12.70
C GLN A 98 5.41 2.83 13.01
N LEU A 99 4.84 2.54 14.17
CA LEU A 99 4.70 1.15 14.61
C LEU A 99 3.42 0.56 14.02
N PRO A 100 3.53 -0.48 13.20
CA PRO A 100 2.34 -1.06 12.58
C PRO A 100 1.31 -1.54 13.59
N GLN A 101 1.75 -2.00 14.75
CA GLN A 101 0.82 -2.48 15.76
C GLN A 101 -0.15 -1.39 16.19
N LYS A 102 0.30 -0.14 16.20
CA LYS A 102 -0.56 0.96 16.62
C LYS A 102 -1.52 1.40 15.53
N HIS A 103 -1.11 1.25 14.28
CA HIS A 103 -1.89 1.79 13.17
C HIS A 103 -2.80 0.77 12.50
N LEU A 104 -2.45 -0.50 12.55
CA LEU A 104 -3.23 -1.54 11.90
C LEU A 104 -4.21 -2.22 12.84
N LYS A 105 -3.91 -2.21 14.11
CA LYS A 105 -4.69 -2.92 15.09
C LYS A 105 -6.15 -2.49 15.10
N GLN A 106 -6.38 -1.21 14.96
CA GLN A 106 -7.74 -0.69 14.98
C GLN A 106 -8.58 -1.21 13.84
N SER A 107 -7.98 -1.36 12.68
CA SER A 107 -8.72 -1.87 11.52
C SER A 107 -9.27 -3.25 11.78
N ARG A 108 -8.54 -4.04 12.53
CA ARG A 108 -8.96 -5.40 12.81
C ARG A 108 -10.18 -5.44 13.71
N PHE A 109 -10.23 -4.54 14.65
CA PHE A 109 -11.31 -4.56 15.63
C PHE A 109 -12.59 -3.97 15.13
N VAL A 110 -12.52 -3.24 14.07
CA VAL A 110 -13.70 -2.66 13.50
C VAL A 110 -14.56 -3.72 12.83
N SER A 111 -13.93 -4.76 12.37
CA SER A 111 -14.65 -5.80 11.66
C SER A 111 -15.36 -6.78 12.59
#